data_3e7ea76437beb8ee44aea2f8680bdaf5
#
_entry.id   3e7ea76437beb8ee44aea2f8680bdaf5
#
_cell.length_a   1.000
_cell.length_b   1.000
_cell.length_c   1.000
_cell.angle_alpha   90.00
_cell.angle_beta   90.00
_cell.angle_gamma   90.00
#
_symmetry.space_group_name_H-M   'P 1'
#
loop_
_entity.id
_entity.type
_entity.pdbx_description
1 polymer ?
#
loop_
_entity_poly.entity_id
_entity_poly.type
_entity_poly.pdbx_seq_one_letter_code
_entity_poly.pdbx_strand_id
1 'polypeptide(L)'
;AMHFFLGRYLPEAENGIVGTILTIMNFEYIFFTDGVRQGMAKAISMQKYEEKALIRTGLLFQMGIVLVFFAGTYLGAPLIARALGDMGLTPYIRNLAFLLPFTGLYSLMLGILNGHKCFRAEAGAGILYPILKLSVIPMVLFGFQDAIFATQMGFLFAAVLISAFSAFEVFRIRKLAHQAKEHISRMEYFRTATSYLLLFGASTFMMNLDTLILKRVSGDNETVGYYTGVANFAKIPYYLLTAIYTVILPVVTGYYIQGELKRAQEKIGDVMGLVLAFILPVITVVSACSGHLLSIFYRPTYRIGAAALSILIFAIAFLGMALVFSMILSAADQKRTMIILSVGMLILQAVLCVIFTKLWSLTGTAAATFLAAGIGMLLSGSRVVSIFGSFWHKKHTLLLLGNLAAYAFMLIFFLKIIVGSFFMLVLFCGLWYLPLAGFGAALLVIPEKLLARFKNR
;
A
#
# COMPACT_ATOMS: atom_id res chain seq x y z
N ALA A 1 -8.52 -9.95 8.22
CA ALA A 1 -9.69 -10.77 8.65
C ALA A 1 -10.88 -10.55 7.72
N MET A 2 -11.40 -9.31 7.57
CA MET A 2 -12.59 -9.00 6.76
C MET A 2 -12.49 -9.49 5.30
N HIS A 3 -11.42 -9.17 4.57
CA HIS A 3 -11.24 -9.62 3.18
C HIS A 3 -11.23 -11.14 3.03
N PHE A 4 -10.66 -11.86 3.99
CA PHE A 4 -10.69 -13.32 4.00
C PHE A 4 -12.10 -13.87 4.27
N PHE A 5 -12.85 -13.22 5.16
CA PHE A 5 -14.24 -13.55 5.38
C PHE A 5 -15.07 -13.36 4.10
N LEU A 6 -14.98 -12.19 3.46
CA LEU A 6 -15.70 -11.89 2.23
C LEU A 6 -15.37 -12.89 1.12
N GLY A 7 -14.08 -13.16 0.87
CA GLY A 7 -13.67 -14.09 -0.18
C GLY A 7 -14.00 -15.56 0.13
N ARG A 8 -14.28 -15.90 1.40
CA ARG A 8 -14.76 -17.24 1.79
C ARG A 8 -16.27 -17.36 1.77
N TYR A 9 -16.98 -16.29 2.11
CA TYR A 9 -18.43 -16.26 2.22
C TYR A 9 -19.12 -15.94 0.90
N LEU A 10 -18.64 -14.92 0.19
CA LEU A 10 -19.22 -14.49 -1.09
C LEU A 10 -18.84 -15.44 -2.23
N PRO A 11 -19.73 -15.61 -3.24
CA PRO A 11 -19.34 -16.13 -4.54
C PRO A 11 -18.18 -15.32 -5.14
N GLU A 12 -17.37 -15.95 -5.97
CA GLU A 12 -16.19 -15.34 -6.57
C GLU A 12 -16.54 -14.06 -7.37
N ALA A 13 -17.64 -14.10 -8.13
CA ALA A 13 -18.13 -12.96 -8.91
C ALA A 13 -18.52 -11.76 -8.02
N GLU A 14 -19.23 -12.01 -6.90
CA GLU A 14 -19.57 -10.96 -5.95
C GLU A 14 -18.33 -10.37 -5.25
N ASN A 15 -17.39 -11.23 -4.87
CA ASN A 15 -16.09 -10.77 -4.33
C ASN A 15 -15.32 -9.93 -5.35
N GLY A 16 -15.46 -10.23 -6.65
CA GLY A 16 -14.90 -9.43 -7.75
C GLY A 16 -15.52 -8.04 -7.84
N ILE A 17 -16.86 -7.96 -7.68
CA ILE A 17 -17.57 -6.67 -7.62
C ILE A 17 -17.09 -5.86 -6.41
N VAL A 18 -17.03 -6.48 -5.22
CA VAL A 18 -16.50 -5.83 -4.01
C VAL A 18 -15.07 -5.34 -4.22
N GLY A 19 -14.19 -6.16 -4.81
CA GLY A 19 -12.81 -5.80 -5.14
C GLY A 19 -12.74 -4.60 -6.08
N THR A 20 -13.58 -4.57 -7.12
CA THR A 20 -13.67 -3.45 -8.06
C THR A 20 -14.10 -2.16 -7.36
N ILE A 21 -15.13 -2.20 -6.52
CA ILE A 21 -15.64 -1.07 -5.75
C ILE A 21 -14.57 -0.54 -4.78
N LEU A 22 -13.90 -1.43 -4.05
CA LEU A 22 -12.81 -1.05 -3.16
C LEU A 22 -11.63 -0.42 -3.91
N THR A 23 -11.38 -0.87 -5.13
CA THR A 23 -10.35 -0.29 -5.99
C THR A 23 -10.71 1.12 -6.41
N ILE A 24 -11.96 1.38 -6.84
CA ILE A 24 -12.47 2.73 -7.14
C ILE A 24 -12.32 3.64 -5.91
N MET A 25 -12.74 3.16 -4.74
CA MET A 25 -12.61 3.87 -3.47
C MET A 25 -11.15 4.24 -3.16
N ASN A 26 -10.20 3.32 -3.39
CA ASN A 26 -8.78 3.59 -3.17
C ASN A 26 -8.25 4.68 -4.12
N PHE A 27 -8.72 4.74 -5.37
CA PHE A 27 -8.38 5.83 -6.28
C PHE A 27 -8.87 7.18 -5.77
N GLU A 28 -10.11 7.24 -5.29
CA GLU A 28 -10.67 8.47 -4.75
C GLU A 28 -9.93 8.92 -3.49
N TYR A 29 -9.57 7.98 -2.62
CA TYR A 29 -8.83 8.25 -1.38
C TYR A 29 -7.50 8.95 -1.60
N ILE A 30 -6.81 8.72 -2.72
CA ILE A 30 -5.56 9.41 -3.04
C ILE A 30 -5.73 10.92 -2.94
N PHE A 31 -6.84 11.45 -3.44
CA PHE A 31 -7.06 12.88 -3.58
C PHE A 31 -7.34 13.60 -2.28
N PHE A 32 -7.94 12.96 -1.30
CA PHE A 32 -8.35 13.61 -0.06
C PHE A 32 -7.82 12.96 1.22
N THR A 33 -7.04 11.88 1.14
CA THR A 33 -6.42 11.31 2.33
C THR A 33 -4.99 11.79 2.51
N ASP A 34 -4.04 11.31 1.74
CA ASP A 34 -2.63 11.54 2.01
C ASP A 34 -2.20 12.99 1.81
N GLY A 35 -2.69 13.67 0.75
CA GLY A 35 -2.36 15.06 0.47
C GLY A 35 -2.83 16.00 1.58
N VAL A 36 -4.10 15.91 1.95
CA VAL A 36 -4.71 16.79 2.96
C VAL A 36 -4.20 16.48 4.36
N ARG A 37 -4.09 15.19 4.71
CA ARG A 37 -3.58 14.75 6.01
C ARG A 37 -2.16 15.26 6.27
N GLN A 38 -1.24 15.04 5.33
CA GLN A 38 0.16 15.46 5.47
C GLN A 38 0.30 16.99 5.40
N GLY A 39 -0.48 17.65 4.53
CA GLY A 39 -0.53 19.10 4.43
C GLY A 39 -0.96 19.75 5.75
N MET A 40 -2.02 19.23 6.37
CA MET A 40 -2.53 19.72 7.66
C MET A 40 -1.53 19.44 8.79
N ALA A 41 -0.99 18.23 8.86
CA ALA A 41 0.00 17.86 9.87
C ALA A 41 1.22 18.78 9.83
N LYS A 42 1.74 19.05 8.62
CA LYS A 42 2.87 19.96 8.43
C LYS A 42 2.51 21.39 8.85
N ALA A 43 1.38 21.92 8.40
CA ALA A 43 0.98 23.30 8.67
C ALA A 43 0.80 23.56 10.18
N ILE A 44 0.20 22.61 10.90
CA ILE A 44 0.05 22.69 12.38
C ILE A 44 1.43 22.57 13.06
N SER A 45 2.28 21.64 12.65
CA SER A 45 3.58 21.42 13.29
C SER A 45 4.54 22.59 13.15
N MET A 46 4.36 23.45 12.14
CA MET A 46 5.13 24.68 11.96
C MET A 46 4.81 25.75 13.01
N GLN A 47 3.67 25.69 13.68
CA GLN A 47 3.21 26.64 14.70
C GLN A 47 3.22 28.12 14.25
N LYS A 48 3.18 28.36 12.95
CA LYS A 48 3.28 29.66 12.31
C LYS A 48 1.92 30.33 12.15
N TYR A 49 0.88 29.53 11.91
CA TYR A 49 -0.44 29.98 11.51
C TYR A 49 -1.44 29.97 12.68
N GLU A 50 -2.42 30.86 12.62
CA GLU A 50 -3.57 30.82 13.52
C GLU A 50 -4.34 29.51 13.31
N GLU A 51 -4.43 28.70 14.36
CA GLU A 51 -4.93 27.34 14.28
C GLU A 51 -6.40 27.26 13.85
N LYS A 52 -7.25 28.14 14.38
CA LYS A 52 -8.67 28.20 13.97
C LYS A 52 -8.84 28.49 12.48
N ALA A 53 -8.09 29.47 11.96
CA ALA A 53 -8.12 29.84 10.56
C ALA A 53 -7.56 28.69 9.68
N LEU A 54 -6.50 28.02 10.14
CA LEU A 54 -5.89 26.89 9.47
C LEU A 54 -6.84 25.68 9.37
N ILE A 55 -7.46 25.28 10.50
CA ILE A 55 -8.43 24.17 10.53
C ILE A 55 -9.65 24.50 9.66
N ARG A 56 -10.16 25.74 9.74
CA ARG A 56 -11.28 26.18 8.87
C ARG A 56 -10.92 26.10 7.40
N THR A 57 -9.73 26.59 7.03
CA THR A 57 -9.23 26.53 5.64
C THR A 57 -9.09 25.08 5.17
N GLY A 58 -8.49 24.21 6.00
CA GLY A 58 -8.36 22.79 5.69
C GLY A 58 -9.71 22.08 5.56
N LEU A 59 -10.67 22.40 6.45
CA LEU A 59 -12.02 21.83 6.40
C LEU A 59 -12.77 22.26 5.13
N LEU A 60 -12.73 23.55 4.78
CA LEU A 60 -13.37 24.06 3.56
C LEU A 60 -12.75 23.44 2.30
N PHE A 61 -11.42 23.32 2.29
CA PHE A 61 -10.70 22.68 1.18
C PHE A 61 -11.06 21.19 1.08
N GLN A 62 -11.05 20.47 2.20
CA GLN A 62 -11.41 19.05 2.25
C GLN A 62 -12.84 18.80 1.80
N MET A 63 -13.78 19.56 2.33
CA MET A 63 -15.20 19.44 1.97
C MET A 63 -15.43 19.80 0.50
N GLY A 64 -14.70 20.79 -0.05
CA GLY A 64 -14.75 21.13 -1.46
C GLY A 64 -14.30 19.97 -2.35
N ILE A 65 -13.16 19.35 -2.06
CA ILE A 65 -12.67 18.17 -2.80
C ILE A 65 -13.66 17.02 -2.65
N VAL A 66 -14.08 16.71 -1.43
CA VAL A 66 -15.04 15.62 -1.16
C VAL A 66 -16.34 15.83 -1.93
N LEU A 67 -16.86 17.06 -1.99
CA LEU A 67 -18.08 17.37 -2.73
C LEU A 67 -17.91 17.13 -4.24
N VAL A 68 -16.77 17.53 -4.79
CA VAL A 68 -16.46 17.29 -6.21
C VAL A 68 -16.40 15.78 -6.51
N PHE A 69 -15.69 15.02 -5.66
CA PHE A 69 -15.61 13.56 -5.83
C PHE A 69 -16.95 12.89 -5.57
N PHE A 70 -17.69 13.30 -4.54
CA PHE A 70 -19.05 12.79 -4.28
C PHE A 70 -19.97 13.00 -5.50
N ALA A 71 -20.04 14.23 -6.02
CA ALA A 71 -20.86 14.53 -7.18
C ALA A 71 -20.37 13.77 -8.43
N GLY A 72 -19.04 13.73 -8.63
CA GLY A 72 -18.41 13.02 -9.75
C GLY A 72 -18.70 11.52 -9.70
N THR A 73 -18.58 10.88 -8.56
CA THR A 73 -18.85 9.43 -8.38
C THR A 73 -20.34 9.14 -8.45
N TYR A 74 -21.18 9.92 -7.76
CA TYR A 74 -22.62 9.69 -7.72
C TYR A 74 -23.29 9.91 -9.08
N LEU A 75 -23.01 11.05 -9.73
CA LEU A 75 -23.57 11.40 -11.04
C LEU A 75 -22.84 10.66 -12.17
N GLY A 76 -21.54 10.48 -12.06
CA GLY A 76 -20.70 9.78 -13.03
C GLY A 76 -20.75 8.25 -12.92
N ALA A 77 -21.46 7.65 -11.93
CA ALA A 77 -21.53 6.20 -11.73
C ALA A 77 -21.86 5.43 -13.02
N PRO A 78 -22.84 5.83 -13.87
CA PRO A 78 -23.13 5.12 -15.12
C PRO A 78 -21.95 5.18 -16.12
N LEU A 79 -21.21 6.30 -16.15
CA LEU A 79 -20.04 6.46 -17.03
C LEU A 79 -18.88 5.57 -16.56
N ILE A 80 -18.63 5.53 -15.24
CA ILE A 80 -17.61 4.67 -14.64
C ILE A 80 -17.96 3.19 -14.89
N ALA A 81 -19.21 2.80 -14.65
CA ALA A 81 -19.70 1.43 -14.89
C ALA A 81 -19.55 1.03 -16.37
N ARG A 82 -19.89 1.93 -17.32
CA ARG A 82 -19.70 1.72 -18.76
C ARG A 82 -18.21 1.61 -19.12
N ALA A 83 -17.35 2.46 -18.54
CA ALA A 83 -15.91 2.40 -18.75
C ALA A 83 -15.30 1.09 -18.27
N LEU A 84 -15.86 0.48 -17.20
CA LEU A 84 -15.46 -0.83 -16.69
C LEU A 84 -16.12 -2.00 -17.42
N GLY A 85 -17.06 -1.73 -18.35
CA GLY A 85 -17.75 -2.76 -19.12
C GLY A 85 -18.86 -3.49 -18.36
N ASP A 86 -19.33 -2.96 -17.23
CA ASP A 86 -20.33 -3.60 -16.38
C ASP A 86 -21.31 -2.58 -15.79
N MET A 87 -22.46 -2.41 -16.44
CA MET A 87 -23.50 -1.48 -15.99
C MET A 87 -24.15 -1.88 -14.67
N GLY A 88 -24.05 -3.15 -14.26
CA GLY A 88 -24.52 -3.64 -12.96
C GLY A 88 -23.79 -3.01 -11.77
N LEU A 89 -22.60 -2.44 -11.98
CA LEU A 89 -21.86 -1.73 -10.95
C LEU A 89 -22.47 -0.36 -10.58
N THR A 90 -23.35 0.20 -11.40
CA THR A 90 -23.89 1.57 -11.23
C THR A 90 -24.46 1.83 -9.83
N PRO A 91 -25.38 0.99 -9.28
CA PRO A 91 -25.93 1.23 -7.95
C PRO A 91 -24.86 1.17 -6.85
N TYR A 92 -23.92 0.25 -6.96
CA TYR A 92 -22.85 0.10 -5.98
C TYR A 92 -21.86 1.27 -6.01
N ILE A 93 -21.54 1.81 -7.22
CA ILE A 93 -20.69 3.01 -7.36
C ILE A 93 -21.40 4.23 -6.76
N ARG A 94 -22.70 4.39 -6.95
CA ARG A 94 -23.47 5.46 -6.30
C ARG A 94 -23.43 5.37 -4.77
N ASN A 95 -23.62 4.17 -4.23
CA ASN A 95 -23.56 3.95 -2.79
C ASN A 95 -22.17 4.23 -2.23
N LEU A 96 -21.10 3.94 -2.98
CA LEU A 96 -19.73 4.23 -2.60
C LEU A 96 -19.52 5.72 -2.29
N ALA A 97 -20.16 6.62 -3.05
CA ALA A 97 -20.02 8.06 -2.86
C ALA A 97 -20.34 8.51 -1.42
N PHE A 98 -21.28 7.85 -0.74
CA PHE A 98 -21.64 8.20 0.65
C PHE A 98 -20.52 7.92 1.68
N LEU A 99 -19.51 7.14 1.34
CA LEU A 99 -18.35 6.95 2.22
C LEU A 99 -17.40 8.15 2.21
N LEU A 100 -17.35 8.89 1.10
CA LEU A 100 -16.35 9.93 0.87
C LEU A 100 -16.37 11.07 1.91
N PRO A 101 -17.53 11.62 2.33
CA PRO A 101 -17.57 12.66 3.35
C PRO A 101 -16.95 12.23 4.68
N PHE A 102 -17.25 11.02 5.13
CA PHE A 102 -16.78 10.52 6.41
C PHE A 102 -15.29 10.16 6.38
N THR A 103 -14.84 9.50 5.32
CA THR A 103 -13.42 9.15 5.18
C THR A 103 -12.56 10.38 4.93
N GLY A 104 -13.07 11.38 4.22
CA GLY A 104 -12.40 12.67 4.06
C GLY A 104 -12.28 13.42 5.40
N LEU A 105 -13.35 13.47 6.19
CA LEU A 105 -13.33 14.05 7.51
C LEU A 105 -12.35 13.31 8.45
N TYR A 106 -12.39 11.99 8.47
CA TYR A 106 -11.45 11.15 9.23
C TYR A 106 -10.00 11.49 8.89
N SER A 107 -9.67 11.58 7.60
CA SER A 107 -8.32 11.90 7.15
C SER A 107 -7.84 13.27 7.62
N LEU A 108 -8.69 14.31 7.54
CA LEU A 108 -8.40 15.64 8.05
C LEU A 108 -8.13 15.62 9.56
N MET A 109 -8.98 14.90 10.33
CA MET A 109 -8.81 14.79 11.79
C MET A 109 -7.49 14.10 12.14
N LEU A 110 -7.09 13.05 11.43
CA LEU A 110 -5.78 12.43 11.60
C LEU A 110 -4.63 13.41 11.32
N GLY A 111 -4.76 14.25 10.30
CA GLY A 111 -3.77 15.30 10.00
C GLY A 111 -3.63 16.31 11.16
N ILE A 112 -4.74 16.69 11.79
CA ILE A 112 -4.75 17.58 12.98
C ILE A 112 -4.07 16.87 14.16
N LEU A 113 -4.44 15.64 14.47
CA LEU A 113 -3.83 14.85 15.57
C LEU A 113 -2.32 14.69 15.39
N ASN A 114 -1.88 14.38 14.16
CA ASN A 114 -0.47 14.23 13.81
C ASN A 114 0.30 15.56 13.98
N GLY A 115 -0.26 16.66 13.49
CA GLY A 115 0.33 18.00 13.60
C GLY A 115 0.54 18.44 15.05
N HIS A 116 -0.36 18.06 15.95
CA HIS A 116 -0.23 18.25 17.40
C HIS A 116 0.64 17.22 18.11
N LYS A 117 1.24 16.27 17.35
CA LYS A 117 2.05 15.16 17.89
C LYS A 117 1.26 14.27 18.86
N CYS A 118 -0.06 14.20 18.72
CA CYS A 118 -0.95 13.33 19.50
C CYS A 118 -0.94 11.91 18.94
N PHE A 119 0.25 11.31 18.83
CA PHE A 119 0.48 10.00 18.20
C PHE A 119 -0.32 8.86 18.85
N ARG A 120 -0.65 8.95 20.14
CA ARG A 120 -1.49 7.94 20.82
C ARG A 120 -2.93 7.94 20.28
N ALA A 121 -3.52 9.11 20.09
CA ALA A 121 -4.87 9.24 19.55
C ALA A 121 -4.90 8.83 18.06
N GLU A 122 -3.88 9.24 17.28
CA GLU A 122 -3.72 8.84 15.89
C GLU A 122 -3.56 7.31 15.75
N ALA A 123 -2.69 6.69 16.56
CA ALA A 123 -2.50 5.24 16.55
C ALA A 123 -3.77 4.51 17.01
N GLY A 124 -4.47 5.03 18.03
CA GLY A 124 -5.75 4.51 18.49
C GLY A 124 -6.80 4.50 17.39
N ALA A 125 -6.95 5.59 16.65
CA ALA A 125 -7.83 5.68 15.49
C ALA A 125 -7.40 4.71 14.37
N GLY A 126 -6.09 4.60 14.12
CA GLY A 126 -5.51 3.68 13.13
C GLY A 126 -5.77 2.20 13.45
N ILE A 127 -5.84 1.83 14.73
CA ILE A 127 -6.19 0.47 15.18
C ILE A 127 -7.71 0.27 15.20
N LEU A 128 -8.46 1.28 15.67
CA LEU A 128 -9.92 1.19 15.80
C LEU A 128 -10.61 1.05 14.44
N TYR A 129 -10.13 1.75 13.39
CA TYR A 129 -10.78 1.73 12.09
C TYR A 129 -10.83 0.33 11.44
N PRO A 130 -9.73 -0.44 11.37
CA PRO A 130 -9.79 -1.83 10.91
C PRO A 130 -10.69 -2.73 11.77
N ILE A 131 -10.80 -2.47 13.09
CA ILE A 131 -11.71 -3.21 13.98
C ILE A 131 -13.15 -2.87 13.62
N LEU A 132 -13.48 -1.60 13.47
CA LEU A 132 -14.83 -1.17 13.07
C LEU A 132 -15.23 -1.73 11.70
N LYS A 133 -14.30 -1.89 10.77
CA LYS A 133 -14.56 -2.56 9.47
C LYS A 133 -15.00 -4.01 9.61
N LEU A 134 -14.76 -4.66 10.75
CA LEU A 134 -15.31 -6.00 11.00
C LEU A 134 -16.85 -6.01 11.13
N SER A 135 -17.49 -4.85 11.30
CA SER A 135 -18.96 -4.72 11.23
C SER A 135 -19.56 -5.18 9.89
N VAL A 136 -18.75 -5.25 8.84
CA VAL A 136 -19.12 -5.87 7.57
C VAL A 136 -19.61 -7.31 7.80
N ILE A 137 -18.99 -8.06 8.71
CA ILE A 137 -19.32 -9.48 8.94
C ILE A 137 -20.78 -9.65 9.40
N PRO A 138 -21.24 -9.05 10.51
CA PRO A 138 -22.64 -9.18 10.90
C PRO A 138 -23.63 -8.55 9.91
N MET A 139 -23.24 -7.50 9.19
CA MET A 139 -24.12 -6.90 8.17
C MET A 139 -24.34 -7.82 6.97
N VAL A 140 -23.32 -8.55 6.55
CA VAL A 140 -23.41 -9.55 5.48
C VAL A 140 -24.19 -10.78 5.95
N LEU A 141 -24.02 -11.21 7.20
CA LEU A 141 -24.69 -12.42 7.72
C LEU A 141 -26.16 -12.21 8.07
N PHE A 142 -26.51 -11.05 8.60
CA PHE A 142 -27.82 -10.83 9.24
C PHE A 142 -28.54 -9.55 8.77
N GLY A 143 -27.87 -8.65 8.05
CA GLY A 143 -28.40 -7.32 7.82
C GLY A 143 -29.16 -7.12 6.52
N PHE A 144 -28.69 -7.67 5.41
CA PHE A 144 -29.23 -7.38 4.08
C PHE A 144 -29.21 -8.61 3.17
N GLN A 145 -30.16 -8.67 2.23
CA GLN A 145 -30.21 -9.75 1.24
C GLN A 145 -29.07 -9.64 0.20
N ASP A 146 -28.72 -8.40 -0.18
CA ASP A 146 -27.58 -8.14 -1.07
C ASP A 146 -26.30 -8.00 -0.26
N ALA A 147 -25.41 -8.98 -0.36
CA ALA A 147 -24.17 -9.03 0.39
C ALA A 147 -23.14 -7.95 -0.03
N ILE A 148 -23.21 -7.48 -1.29
CA ILE A 148 -22.34 -6.38 -1.77
C ILE A 148 -22.80 -5.07 -1.11
N PHE A 149 -24.10 -4.80 -1.11
CA PHE A 149 -24.67 -3.66 -0.43
C PHE A 149 -24.42 -3.70 1.09
N ALA A 150 -24.61 -4.88 1.72
CA ALA A 150 -24.28 -5.11 3.12
C ALA A 150 -22.81 -4.76 3.44
N THR A 151 -21.89 -5.15 2.57
CA THR A 151 -20.47 -4.82 2.69
C THR A 151 -20.25 -3.30 2.67
N GLN A 152 -20.90 -2.58 1.76
CA GLN A 152 -20.79 -1.11 1.68
C GLN A 152 -21.38 -0.43 2.93
N MET A 153 -22.50 -0.93 3.45
CA MET A 153 -23.10 -0.41 4.69
C MET A 153 -22.18 -0.64 5.90
N GLY A 154 -21.50 -1.78 5.98
CA GLY A 154 -20.49 -2.03 7.00
C GLY A 154 -19.32 -1.05 6.93
N PHE A 155 -18.84 -0.73 5.73
CA PHE A 155 -17.81 0.31 5.54
C PHE A 155 -18.31 1.69 5.92
N LEU A 156 -19.55 2.03 5.54
CA LEU A 156 -20.16 3.33 5.88
C LEU A 156 -20.29 3.48 7.39
N PHE A 157 -20.80 2.47 8.07
CA PHE A 157 -20.92 2.44 9.53
C PHE A 157 -19.53 2.65 10.20
N ALA A 158 -18.52 1.91 9.74
CA ALA A 158 -17.16 2.05 10.24
C ALA A 158 -16.61 3.47 9.99
N ALA A 159 -16.87 4.04 8.80
CA ALA A 159 -16.41 5.38 8.44
C ALA A 159 -17.07 6.48 9.28
N VAL A 160 -18.37 6.36 9.56
CA VAL A 160 -19.11 7.28 10.44
C VAL A 160 -18.55 7.24 11.86
N LEU A 161 -18.41 6.04 12.43
CA LEU A 161 -17.92 5.89 13.80
C LEU A 161 -16.49 6.35 13.98
N ILE A 162 -15.59 6.02 13.05
CA ILE A 162 -14.19 6.46 13.16
C ILE A 162 -14.05 7.96 12.97
N SER A 163 -14.88 8.57 12.11
CA SER A 163 -14.91 10.03 11.93
C SER A 163 -15.39 10.73 13.20
N ALA A 164 -16.44 10.21 13.83
CA ALA A 164 -16.95 10.73 15.10
C ALA A 164 -15.91 10.60 16.22
N PHE A 165 -15.26 9.43 16.35
CA PHE A 165 -14.18 9.21 17.32
C PHE A 165 -13.01 10.18 17.10
N SER A 166 -12.54 10.33 15.87
CA SER A 166 -11.41 11.21 15.56
C SER A 166 -11.76 12.68 15.77
N ALA A 167 -13.00 13.10 15.46
CA ALA A 167 -13.49 14.44 15.74
C ALA A 167 -13.56 14.69 17.25
N PHE A 168 -14.01 13.72 18.05
CA PHE A 168 -13.99 13.79 19.51
C PHE A 168 -12.58 13.98 20.06
N GLU A 169 -11.60 13.20 19.59
CA GLU A 169 -10.20 13.34 20.01
C GLU A 169 -9.63 14.72 19.62
N VAL A 170 -9.91 15.22 18.43
CA VAL A 170 -9.52 16.57 18.01
C VAL A 170 -10.16 17.64 18.91
N PHE A 171 -11.44 17.51 19.24
CA PHE A 171 -12.11 18.43 20.15
C PHE A 171 -11.49 18.44 21.56
N ARG A 172 -11.07 17.27 22.04
CA ARG A 172 -10.40 17.11 23.34
C ARG A 172 -9.06 17.82 23.40
N ILE A 173 -8.26 17.80 22.31
CA ILE A 173 -6.94 18.45 22.27
C ILE A 173 -7.00 19.95 21.94
N ARG A 174 -8.15 20.47 21.52
CA ARG A 174 -8.33 21.90 21.14
C ARG A 174 -7.96 22.90 22.24
N LYS A 175 -7.87 22.46 23.50
CA LYS A 175 -7.38 23.26 24.60
C LYS A 175 -5.87 23.57 24.53
N LEU A 176 -5.13 22.89 23.65
CA LEU A 176 -3.68 23.06 23.47
C LEU A 176 -3.33 24.00 22.30
N ALA A 177 -4.33 24.67 21.71
CA ALA A 177 -4.16 25.51 20.54
C ALA A 177 -3.16 26.66 20.78
N HIS A 178 -2.19 26.82 19.88
CA HIS A 178 -1.22 27.92 19.92
C HIS A 178 -1.83 29.20 19.36
N GLN A 179 -1.53 30.34 20.00
CA GLN A 179 -1.96 31.67 19.57
C GLN A 179 -0.97 32.29 18.56
N ALA A 180 -0.79 31.64 17.40
CA ALA A 180 -0.06 32.25 16.29
C ALA A 180 -0.97 33.26 15.55
N LYS A 181 -0.37 34.31 14.95
CA LYS A 181 -1.13 35.44 14.37
C LYS A 181 -1.21 35.41 12.84
N GLU A 182 -0.39 34.57 12.18
CA GLU A 182 -0.37 34.55 10.72
C GLU A 182 -1.52 33.71 10.15
N HIS A 183 -2.16 34.22 9.10
CA HIS A 183 -3.18 33.50 8.35
C HIS A 183 -2.53 32.77 7.17
N ILE A 184 -2.78 31.45 7.05
CA ILE A 184 -2.36 30.69 5.86
C ILE A 184 -3.20 31.11 4.66
N SER A 185 -2.57 31.40 3.52
CA SER A 185 -3.30 31.62 2.29
C SER A 185 -3.89 30.30 1.78
N ARG A 186 -5.09 30.36 1.19
CA ARG A 186 -5.73 29.18 0.60
C ARG A 186 -4.85 28.53 -0.48
N MET A 187 -4.14 29.35 -1.25
CA MET A 187 -3.24 28.88 -2.32
C MET A 187 -2.00 28.17 -1.76
N GLU A 188 -1.44 28.66 -0.65
CA GLU A 188 -0.29 28.03 0.01
C GLU A 188 -0.65 26.65 0.57
N TYR A 189 -1.82 26.56 1.22
CA TYR A 189 -2.34 25.27 1.69
C TYR A 189 -2.59 24.29 0.54
N PHE A 190 -3.25 24.75 -0.55
CA PHE A 190 -3.49 23.96 -1.77
C PHE A 190 -2.19 23.43 -2.36
N ARG A 191 -1.18 24.29 -2.55
CA ARG A 191 0.11 23.91 -3.11
C ARG A 191 0.82 22.85 -2.25
N THR A 192 0.72 23.00 -0.94
CA THR A 192 1.31 22.01 -0.01
C THR A 192 0.60 20.66 -0.09
N ALA A 193 -0.73 20.65 -0.01
CA ALA A 193 -1.52 19.42 -0.09
C ALA A 193 -1.34 18.70 -1.45
N THR A 194 -1.34 19.45 -2.56
CA THR A 194 -1.12 18.89 -3.91
C THR A 194 0.28 18.30 -4.08
N SER A 195 1.30 18.88 -3.46
CA SER A 195 2.66 18.32 -3.51
C SER A 195 2.72 16.92 -2.87
N TYR A 196 2.05 16.73 -1.74
CA TYR A 196 1.97 15.41 -1.09
C TYR A 196 1.08 14.43 -1.87
N LEU A 197 0.00 14.92 -2.49
CA LEU A 197 -0.84 14.13 -3.38
C LEU A 197 -0.02 13.50 -4.51
N LEU A 198 0.78 14.30 -5.20
CA LEU A 198 1.62 13.82 -6.31
C LEU A 198 2.68 12.82 -5.83
N LEU A 199 3.23 13.04 -4.62
CA LEU A 199 4.26 12.19 -4.05
C LEU A 199 3.75 10.77 -3.76
N PHE A 200 2.57 10.64 -3.14
CA PHE A 200 2.01 9.34 -2.72
C PHE A 200 1.04 8.76 -3.75
N GLY A 201 0.42 9.60 -4.57
CA GLY A 201 -0.63 9.21 -5.49
C GLY A 201 -0.19 8.16 -6.50
N ALA A 202 0.96 8.34 -7.15
CA ALA A 202 1.43 7.42 -8.18
C ALA A 202 1.56 5.98 -7.68
N SER A 203 2.09 5.78 -6.45
CA SER A 203 2.25 4.45 -5.86
C SER A 203 0.90 3.79 -5.56
N THR A 204 -0.06 4.56 -5.05
CA THR A 204 -1.41 4.06 -4.77
C THR A 204 -2.16 3.74 -6.07
N PHE A 205 -1.97 4.54 -7.14
CA PHE A 205 -2.47 4.23 -8.47
C PHE A 205 -1.92 2.89 -8.95
N MET A 206 -0.62 2.68 -8.86
CA MET A 206 0.03 1.45 -9.32
C MET A 206 -0.44 0.20 -8.57
N MET A 207 -0.75 0.31 -7.29
CA MET A 207 -1.26 -0.80 -6.46
C MET A 207 -2.69 -1.23 -6.79
N ASN A 208 -3.42 -0.47 -7.57
CA ASN A 208 -4.84 -0.69 -7.79
C ASN A 208 -5.25 -0.66 -9.29
N LEU A 209 -4.41 -0.10 -10.16
CA LEU A 209 -4.69 0.07 -11.59
C LEU A 209 -4.85 -1.28 -12.30
N ASP A 210 -4.07 -2.26 -11.92
CA ASP A 210 -4.09 -3.62 -12.44
C ASP A 210 -5.48 -4.27 -12.32
N THR A 211 -6.14 -4.10 -11.17
CA THR A 211 -7.47 -4.64 -10.91
C THR A 211 -8.54 -4.01 -11.84
N LEU A 212 -8.47 -2.68 -12.07
CA LEU A 212 -9.42 -2.01 -12.97
C LEU A 212 -9.18 -2.38 -14.44
N ILE A 213 -7.91 -2.50 -14.85
CA ILE A 213 -7.59 -2.94 -16.21
C ILE A 213 -8.03 -4.39 -16.40
N LEU A 214 -7.77 -5.27 -15.40
CA LEU A 214 -8.27 -6.65 -15.44
C LEU A 214 -9.79 -6.68 -15.59
N LYS A 215 -10.54 -5.91 -14.78
CA LYS A 215 -12.00 -5.82 -14.88
C LYS A 215 -12.45 -5.39 -16.27
N ARG A 216 -11.82 -4.36 -16.84
CA ARG A 216 -12.18 -3.83 -18.16
C ARG A 216 -11.86 -4.81 -19.29
N VAL A 217 -10.73 -5.50 -19.20
CA VAL A 217 -10.22 -6.37 -20.29
C VAL A 217 -10.84 -7.76 -20.24
N SER A 218 -10.99 -8.36 -19.05
CA SER A 218 -11.61 -9.68 -18.92
C SER A 218 -13.15 -9.63 -19.07
N GLY A 219 -13.78 -8.54 -18.66
CA GLY A 219 -15.24 -8.43 -18.61
C GLY A 219 -15.91 -9.35 -17.58
N ASP A 220 -15.13 -10.14 -16.85
CA ASP A 220 -15.59 -11.20 -15.96
C ASP A 220 -15.33 -10.84 -14.49
N ASN A 221 -16.41 -10.87 -13.68
CA ASN A 221 -16.35 -10.58 -12.25
C ASN A 221 -15.65 -11.69 -11.47
N GLU A 222 -15.76 -12.93 -11.91
CA GLU A 222 -15.17 -14.09 -11.25
C GLU A 222 -13.64 -14.00 -11.29
N THR A 223 -13.06 -13.74 -12.47
CA THR A 223 -11.63 -13.49 -12.65
C THR A 223 -11.12 -12.36 -11.77
N VAL A 224 -11.88 -11.26 -11.67
CA VAL A 224 -11.54 -10.14 -10.76
C VAL A 224 -11.64 -10.57 -9.29
N GLY A 225 -12.58 -11.45 -8.94
CA GLY A 225 -12.72 -12.02 -7.61
C GLY A 225 -11.48 -12.81 -7.19
N TYR A 226 -11.00 -13.69 -8.06
CA TYR A 226 -9.74 -14.41 -7.82
C TYR A 226 -8.56 -13.45 -7.67
N TYR A 227 -8.46 -12.43 -8.53
CA TYR A 227 -7.39 -11.44 -8.46
C TYR A 227 -7.45 -10.58 -7.19
N THR A 228 -8.65 -10.25 -6.71
CA THR A 228 -8.84 -9.55 -5.42
C THR A 228 -8.25 -10.36 -4.27
N GLY A 229 -8.50 -11.66 -4.24
CA GLY A 229 -7.90 -12.58 -3.27
C GLY A 229 -6.36 -12.60 -3.36
N VAL A 230 -5.81 -12.67 -4.57
CA VAL A 230 -4.37 -12.59 -4.84
C VAL A 230 -3.79 -11.27 -4.35
N ALA A 231 -4.39 -10.13 -4.70
CA ALA A 231 -3.91 -8.81 -4.36
C ALA A 231 -3.85 -8.55 -2.85
N ASN A 232 -4.78 -9.12 -2.07
CA ASN A 232 -4.79 -8.98 -0.62
C ASN A 232 -3.55 -9.57 0.06
N PHE A 233 -3.04 -10.71 -0.44
CA PHE A 233 -1.79 -11.29 0.04
C PHE A 233 -0.56 -10.56 -0.54
N ALA A 234 -0.61 -10.23 -1.82
CA ALA A 234 0.51 -9.60 -2.50
C ALA A 234 0.88 -8.22 -1.92
N LYS A 235 -0.05 -7.52 -1.27
CA LYS A 235 0.20 -6.20 -0.63
C LYS A 235 1.00 -6.26 0.67
N ILE A 236 1.21 -7.44 1.28
CA ILE A 236 1.94 -7.57 2.56
C ILE A 236 3.35 -6.94 2.52
N PRO A 237 4.23 -7.24 1.55
CA PRO A 237 5.57 -6.65 1.50
C PRO A 237 5.55 -5.12 1.39
N TYR A 238 4.60 -4.55 0.67
CA TYR A 238 4.46 -3.10 0.54
C TYR A 238 4.25 -2.43 1.90
N TYR A 239 3.34 -2.95 2.72
CA TYR A 239 3.08 -2.38 4.05
C TYR A 239 4.30 -2.52 4.99
N LEU A 240 5.08 -3.59 4.87
CA LEU A 240 6.33 -3.72 5.61
C LEU A 240 7.38 -2.68 5.16
N LEU A 241 7.49 -2.46 3.85
CA LEU A 241 8.40 -1.48 3.27
C LEU A 241 7.99 -0.03 3.58
N THR A 242 6.68 0.26 3.72
CA THR A 242 6.21 1.60 4.10
C THR A 242 6.72 2.02 5.49
N ALA A 243 6.84 1.09 6.43
CA ALA A 243 7.43 1.37 7.74
C ALA A 243 8.91 1.78 7.62
N ILE A 244 9.64 1.18 6.69
CA ILE A 244 11.05 1.47 6.45
C ILE A 244 11.24 2.88 5.86
N TYR A 245 10.47 3.27 4.84
CA TYR A 245 10.68 4.58 4.22
C TYR A 245 10.36 5.76 5.15
N THR A 246 9.45 5.59 6.10
CA THR A 246 9.15 6.65 7.08
C THR A 246 10.34 6.98 7.97
N VAL A 247 11.21 6.00 8.21
CA VAL A 247 12.43 6.17 9.02
C VAL A 247 13.62 6.61 8.17
N ILE A 248 13.79 6.04 6.97
CA ILE A 248 14.99 6.31 6.14
C ILE A 248 15.03 7.74 5.61
N LEU A 249 13.87 8.33 5.30
CA LEU A 249 13.79 9.69 4.74
C LEU A 249 14.48 10.73 5.64
N PRO A 250 14.12 10.91 6.94
CA PRO A 250 14.77 11.90 7.78
C PRO A 250 16.24 11.59 8.04
N VAL A 251 16.61 10.32 8.14
CA VAL A 251 18.02 9.90 8.37
C VAL A 251 18.91 10.27 7.18
N VAL A 252 18.51 9.90 5.96
CA VAL A 252 19.29 10.21 4.75
C VAL A 252 19.31 11.72 4.49
N THR A 253 18.20 12.43 4.71
CA THR A 253 18.14 13.90 4.58
C THR A 253 19.15 14.57 5.52
N GLY A 254 19.22 14.10 6.79
CA GLY A 254 20.16 14.65 7.76
C GLY A 254 21.61 14.53 7.32
N TYR A 255 22.05 13.35 6.88
CA TYR A 255 23.40 13.13 6.39
C TYR A 255 23.69 13.86 5.06
N TYR A 256 22.70 13.93 4.16
CA TYR A 256 22.85 14.63 2.89
C TYR A 256 23.11 16.14 3.09
N ILE A 257 22.34 16.81 3.96
CA ILE A 257 22.50 18.22 4.28
C ILE A 257 23.86 18.50 4.92
N GLN A 258 24.38 17.57 5.74
CA GLN A 258 25.69 17.67 6.39
C GLN A 258 26.85 17.35 5.44
N GLY A 259 26.60 16.92 4.21
CA GLY A 259 27.61 16.49 3.25
C GLY A 259 28.25 15.12 3.55
N GLU A 260 27.69 14.36 4.51
CA GLU A 260 28.19 13.05 4.95
C GLU A 260 27.68 11.92 4.06
N LEU A 261 27.97 11.96 2.75
CA LEU A 261 27.44 11.02 1.76
C LEU A 261 27.80 9.56 2.07
N LYS A 262 28.98 9.29 2.63
CA LYS A 262 29.39 7.92 3.01
C LYS A 262 28.49 7.33 4.10
N ARG A 263 28.14 8.12 5.12
CA ARG A 263 27.21 7.68 6.18
C ARG A 263 25.80 7.47 5.65
N ALA A 264 25.34 8.33 4.73
CA ALA A 264 24.07 8.12 4.03
C ALA A 264 24.10 6.81 3.24
N GLN A 265 25.16 6.53 2.49
CA GLN A 265 25.38 5.29 1.74
C GLN A 265 25.32 4.05 2.65
N GLU A 266 26.02 4.07 3.79
CA GLU A 266 26.00 2.98 4.78
C GLU A 266 24.57 2.72 5.29
N LYS A 267 23.80 3.78 5.61
CA LYS A 267 22.42 3.64 6.08
C LYS A 267 21.47 3.08 5.01
N ILE A 268 21.67 3.48 3.76
CA ILE A 268 20.95 2.87 2.63
C ILE A 268 21.29 1.38 2.51
N GLY A 269 22.58 1.02 2.68
CA GLY A 269 23.03 -0.37 2.71
C GLY A 269 22.41 -1.17 3.87
N ASP A 270 22.36 -0.59 5.09
CA ASP A 270 21.70 -1.22 6.24
C ASP A 270 20.22 -1.55 5.94
N VAL A 271 19.50 -0.60 5.35
CA VAL A 271 18.09 -0.81 4.95
C VAL A 271 17.97 -1.92 3.91
N MET A 272 18.85 -1.94 2.90
CA MET A 272 18.87 -3.03 1.92
C MET A 272 19.12 -4.38 2.59
N GLY A 273 20.04 -4.43 3.54
CA GLY A 273 20.29 -5.62 4.35
C GLY A 273 19.06 -6.10 5.12
N LEU A 274 18.32 -5.18 5.76
CA LEU A 274 17.07 -5.52 6.46
C LEU A 274 16.00 -6.07 5.52
N VAL A 275 15.86 -5.47 4.33
CA VAL A 275 14.91 -5.95 3.32
C VAL A 275 15.25 -7.37 2.87
N LEU A 276 16.51 -7.65 2.59
CA LEU A 276 16.97 -8.97 2.15
C LEU A 276 16.91 -10.01 3.27
N ALA A 277 17.14 -9.60 4.54
CA ALA A 277 17.13 -10.51 5.67
C ALA A 277 15.73 -10.87 6.19
N PHE A 278 14.77 -9.94 6.13
CA PHE A 278 13.47 -10.12 6.78
C PHE A 278 12.29 -10.06 5.81
N ILE A 279 12.30 -9.18 4.82
CA ILE A 279 11.16 -9.02 3.90
C ILE A 279 11.23 -10.03 2.75
N LEU A 280 12.41 -10.25 2.17
CA LEU A 280 12.57 -11.22 1.09
C LEU A 280 12.19 -12.66 1.51
N PRO A 281 12.53 -13.17 2.71
CA PRO A 281 11.99 -14.44 3.19
C PRO A 281 10.47 -14.51 3.26
N VAL A 282 9.78 -13.44 3.67
CA VAL A 282 8.31 -13.39 3.65
C VAL A 282 7.79 -13.55 2.23
N ILE A 283 8.38 -12.81 1.27
CA ILE A 283 7.99 -12.85 -0.14
C ILE A 283 8.16 -14.25 -0.71
N THR A 284 9.33 -14.87 -0.49
CA THR A 284 9.64 -16.20 -1.02
C THR A 284 8.77 -17.30 -0.43
N VAL A 285 8.50 -17.25 0.88
CA VAL A 285 7.59 -18.18 1.55
C VAL A 285 6.16 -18.05 1.03
N VAL A 286 5.61 -16.83 0.97
CA VAL A 286 4.24 -16.60 0.48
C VAL A 286 4.12 -16.99 -1.00
N SER A 287 5.13 -16.68 -1.82
CA SER A 287 5.16 -17.08 -3.23
C SER A 287 5.16 -18.61 -3.38
N ALA A 288 6.01 -19.32 -2.63
CA ALA A 288 6.12 -20.77 -2.71
C ALA A 288 4.85 -21.50 -2.26
N CYS A 289 4.16 -21.01 -1.22
CA CYS A 289 2.94 -21.61 -0.69
C CYS A 289 1.64 -20.96 -1.21
N SER A 290 1.72 -20.15 -2.27
CA SER A 290 0.62 -19.34 -2.82
C SER A 290 -0.70 -20.11 -3.02
N GLY A 291 -0.64 -21.30 -3.63
CA GLY A 291 -1.82 -22.12 -3.85
C GLY A 291 -2.47 -22.62 -2.56
N HIS A 292 -1.67 -22.98 -1.56
CA HIS A 292 -2.16 -23.42 -0.25
C HIS A 292 -2.75 -22.25 0.55
N LEU A 293 -2.10 -21.09 0.52
CA LEU A 293 -2.62 -19.86 1.14
C LEU A 293 -4.01 -19.51 0.58
N LEU A 294 -4.13 -19.44 -0.74
CA LEU A 294 -5.40 -19.09 -1.36
C LEU A 294 -6.50 -20.10 -1.05
N SER A 295 -6.22 -21.40 -1.10
CA SER A 295 -7.23 -22.43 -0.85
C SER A 295 -7.67 -22.52 0.62
N ILE A 296 -6.77 -22.22 1.57
CA ILE A 296 -7.08 -22.28 3.00
C ILE A 296 -7.81 -21.02 3.48
N PHE A 297 -7.36 -19.84 3.05
CA PHE A 297 -7.95 -18.58 3.50
C PHE A 297 -9.24 -18.21 2.77
N TYR A 298 -9.33 -18.60 1.49
CA TYR A 298 -10.52 -18.42 0.66
C TYR A 298 -11.22 -19.76 0.40
N ARG A 299 -11.68 -20.00 -0.82
CA ARG A 299 -12.22 -21.27 -1.28
C ARG A 299 -11.16 -22.03 -2.10
N PRO A 300 -11.27 -23.35 -2.23
CA PRO A 300 -10.36 -24.15 -3.06
C PRO A 300 -10.25 -23.66 -4.53
N THR A 301 -11.31 -23.08 -5.06
CA THR A 301 -11.39 -22.45 -6.39
C THR A 301 -10.37 -21.34 -6.60
N TYR A 302 -10.00 -20.58 -5.53
CA TYR A 302 -9.01 -19.51 -5.59
C TYR A 302 -7.59 -20.01 -5.90
N ARG A 303 -7.34 -21.33 -5.86
CA ARG A 303 -6.05 -21.91 -6.22
C ARG A 303 -5.64 -21.57 -7.67
N ILE A 304 -6.59 -21.27 -8.55
CA ILE A 304 -6.33 -20.77 -9.91
C ILE A 304 -5.47 -19.50 -9.92
N GLY A 305 -5.55 -18.69 -8.88
CA GLY A 305 -4.75 -17.47 -8.68
C GLY A 305 -3.31 -17.71 -8.17
N ALA A 306 -2.89 -18.98 -7.93
CA ALA A 306 -1.60 -19.26 -7.31
C ALA A 306 -0.41 -18.70 -8.10
N ALA A 307 -0.39 -18.91 -9.42
CA ALA A 307 0.68 -18.37 -10.28
C ALA A 307 0.70 -16.84 -10.26
N ALA A 308 -0.48 -16.20 -10.29
CA ALA A 308 -0.58 -14.75 -10.21
C ALA A 308 -0.08 -14.22 -8.85
N LEU A 309 -0.41 -14.89 -7.73
CA LEU A 309 0.09 -14.50 -6.41
C LEU A 309 1.61 -14.65 -6.33
N SER A 310 2.16 -15.74 -6.83
CA SER A 310 3.61 -15.98 -6.86
C SER A 310 4.38 -14.88 -7.59
N ILE A 311 3.80 -14.29 -8.64
CA ILE A 311 4.41 -13.20 -9.40
C ILE A 311 4.11 -11.85 -8.75
N LEU A 312 2.85 -11.60 -8.39
CA LEU A 312 2.39 -10.30 -7.91
C LEU A 312 3.05 -9.89 -6.59
N ILE A 313 3.37 -10.85 -5.71
CA ILE A 313 4.02 -10.53 -4.43
C ILE A 313 5.43 -9.94 -4.64
N PHE A 314 6.18 -10.42 -5.62
CA PHE A 314 7.45 -9.80 -6.02
C PHE A 314 7.21 -8.44 -6.69
N ALA A 315 6.18 -8.32 -7.53
CA ALA A 315 5.82 -7.06 -8.17
C ALA A 315 5.56 -5.95 -7.16
N ILE A 316 4.76 -6.25 -6.14
CA ILE A 316 4.42 -5.30 -5.07
C ILE A 316 5.62 -5.02 -4.15
N ALA A 317 6.51 -5.98 -3.96
CA ALA A 317 7.78 -5.75 -3.26
C ALA A 317 8.70 -4.80 -4.05
N PHE A 318 8.81 -4.99 -5.37
CA PHE A 318 9.58 -4.08 -6.24
C PHE A 318 8.98 -2.67 -6.26
N LEU A 319 7.65 -2.55 -6.28
CA LEU A 319 6.97 -1.27 -6.16
C LEU A 319 7.29 -0.59 -4.82
N GLY A 320 7.24 -1.32 -3.71
CA GLY A 320 7.62 -0.82 -2.39
C GLY A 320 9.09 -0.38 -2.32
N MET A 321 9.99 -1.14 -2.94
CA MET A 321 11.41 -0.75 -3.04
C MET A 321 11.61 0.48 -3.92
N ALA A 322 10.89 0.60 -5.05
CA ALA A 322 10.92 1.81 -5.88
C ALA A 322 10.44 3.04 -5.09
N LEU A 323 9.45 2.87 -4.21
CA LEU A 323 9.00 3.92 -3.29
C LEU A 323 10.11 4.30 -2.28
N VAL A 324 10.80 3.32 -1.66
CA VAL A 324 11.93 3.58 -0.76
C VAL A 324 13.01 4.39 -1.49
N PHE A 325 13.41 3.98 -2.69
CA PHE A 325 14.38 4.73 -3.49
C PHE A 325 13.90 6.12 -3.88
N SER A 326 12.60 6.28 -4.19
CA SER A 326 11.99 7.58 -4.48
C SER A 326 12.05 8.52 -3.27
N MET A 327 11.86 8.00 -2.05
CA MET A 327 12.02 8.80 -0.82
C MET A 327 13.49 9.21 -0.61
N ILE A 328 14.46 8.33 -0.90
CA ILE A 328 15.90 8.66 -0.84
C ILE A 328 16.24 9.73 -1.88
N LEU A 329 15.71 9.66 -3.09
CA LEU A 329 15.87 10.70 -4.11
C LEU A 329 15.25 12.04 -3.68
N SER A 330 14.10 12.00 -3.00
CA SER A 330 13.48 13.20 -2.42
C SER A 330 14.35 13.82 -1.32
N ALA A 331 15.05 13.00 -0.51
CA ALA A 331 16.01 13.46 0.49
C ALA A 331 17.21 14.19 -0.14
N ALA A 332 17.61 13.81 -1.35
CA ALA A 332 18.65 14.44 -2.15
C ALA A 332 18.14 15.58 -3.07
N ASP A 333 16.93 16.09 -2.80
CA ASP A 333 16.24 17.15 -3.57
C ASP A 333 15.99 16.81 -5.06
N GLN A 334 16.01 15.53 -5.42
CA GLN A 334 15.78 15.04 -6.79
C GLN A 334 14.29 14.83 -7.11
N LYS A 335 13.41 15.77 -6.69
CA LYS A 335 11.95 15.65 -6.82
C LYS A 335 11.49 15.46 -8.26
N ARG A 336 12.12 16.15 -9.22
CA ARG A 336 11.77 16.03 -10.65
C ARG A 336 12.03 14.61 -11.17
N THR A 337 13.20 14.06 -10.86
CA THR A 337 13.57 12.68 -11.25
C THR A 337 12.60 11.67 -10.66
N MET A 338 12.26 11.82 -9.37
CA MET A 338 11.29 10.98 -8.68
C MET A 338 9.92 10.99 -9.38
N ILE A 339 9.39 12.17 -9.70
CA ILE A 339 8.08 12.30 -10.39
C ILE A 339 8.12 11.65 -11.77
N ILE A 340 9.17 11.92 -12.56
CA ILE A 340 9.31 11.35 -13.92
C ILE A 340 9.36 9.81 -13.85
N LEU A 341 10.13 9.24 -12.91
CA LEU A 341 10.21 7.78 -12.76
C LEU A 341 8.88 7.19 -12.32
N SER A 342 8.18 7.81 -11.36
CA SER A 342 6.90 7.31 -10.86
C SER A 342 5.80 7.36 -11.94
N VAL A 343 5.71 8.46 -12.70
CA VAL A 343 4.74 8.60 -13.79
C VAL A 343 5.10 7.66 -14.94
N GLY A 344 6.38 7.57 -15.31
CA GLY A 344 6.84 6.64 -16.35
C GLY A 344 6.52 5.19 -16.01
N MET A 345 6.73 4.78 -14.76
CA MET A 345 6.39 3.46 -14.24
C MET A 345 4.89 3.18 -14.31
N LEU A 346 4.05 4.17 -13.93
CA LEU A 346 2.60 4.06 -14.00
C LEU A 346 2.11 3.88 -15.45
N ILE A 347 2.63 4.67 -16.40
CA ILE A 347 2.29 4.54 -17.82
C ILE A 347 2.73 3.19 -18.36
N LEU A 348 3.94 2.75 -18.04
CA LEU A 348 4.45 1.44 -18.44
C LEU A 348 3.57 0.31 -17.92
N GLN A 349 3.19 0.36 -16.64
CA GLN A 349 2.26 -0.60 -16.05
C GLN A 349 0.93 -0.62 -16.79
N ALA A 350 0.33 0.55 -17.05
CA ALA A 350 -0.96 0.64 -17.75
C ALA A 350 -0.90 -0.05 -19.12
N VAL A 351 0.14 0.25 -19.91
CA VAL A 351 0.33 -0.33 -21.24
C VAL A 351 0.54 -1.84 -21.16
N LEU A 352 1.47 -2.29 -20.31
CA LEU A 352 1.77 -3.72 -20.16
C LEU A 352 0.55 -4.49 -19.60
N CYS A 353 -0.19 -3.93 -18.65
CA CYS A 353 -1.39 -4.56 -18.12
C CYS A 353 -2.44 -4.80 -19.23
N VAL A 354 -2.71 -3.82 -20.10
CA VAL A 354 -3.66 -4.02 -21.21
C VAL A 354 -3.22 -5.15 -22.13
N ILE A 355 -1.94 -5.20 -22.48
CA ILE A 355 -1.40 -6.21 -23.42
C ILE A 355 -1.39 -7.60 -22.77
N PHE A 356 -0.80 -7.72 -21.58
CA PHE A 356 -0.59 -9.02 -20.93
C PHE A 356 -1.88 -9.63 -20.37
N THR A 357 -2.82 -8.78 -19.92
CA THR A 357 -4.14 -9.26 -19.50
C THR A 357 -4.90 -9.92 -20.65
N LYS A 358 -4.81 -9.35 -21.87
CA LYS A 358 -5.42 -9.97 -23.06
C LYS A 358 -4.79 -11.31 -23.42
N LEU A 359 -3.47 -11.50 -23.17
CA LEU A 359 -2.74 -12.70 -23.53
C LEU A 359 -2.90 -13.81 -22.48
N TRP A 360 -2.78 -13.46 -21.19
CA TRP A 360 -2.68 -14.44 -20.10
C TRP A 360 -3.61 -14.14 -18.91
N SER A 361 -4.63 -13.32 -19.14
CA SER A 361 -5.64 -12.98 -18.12
C SER A 361 -5.00 -12.57 -16.77
N LEU A 362 -5.38 -13.23 -15.70
CA LEU A 362 -4.98 -12.99 -14.31
C LEU A 362 -3.44 -13.04 -14.10
N THR A 363 -2.76 -14.02 -14.66
CA THR A 363 -1.30 -14.14 -14.60
C THR A 363 -0.60 -13.07 -15.41
N GLY A 364 -1.17 -12.69 -16.56
CA GLY A 364 -0.65 -11.62 -17.40
C GLY A 364 -0.71 -10.26 -16.68
N THR A 365 -1.79 -9.99 -15.98
CA THR A 365 -1.94 -8.77 -15.17
C THR A 365 -0.84 -8.68 -14.11
N ALA A 366 -0.59 -9.78 -13.39
CA ALA A 366 0.48 -9.85 -12.38
C ALA A 366 1.87 -9.69 -13.00
N ALA A 367 2.13 -10.32 -14.16
CA ALA A 367 3.39 -10.21 -14.88
C ALA A 367 3.67 -8.80 -15.40
N ALA A 368 2.64 -8.10 -15.88
CA ALA A 368 2.74 -6.71 -16.31
C ALA A 368 3.17 -5.79 -15.15
N THR A 369 2.51 -5.94 -14.00
CA THR A 369 2.86 -5.19 -12.79
C THR A 369 4.29 -5.52 -12.32
N PHE A 370 4.70 -6.80 -12.41
CA PHE A 370 6.05 -7.24 -12.06
C PHE A 370 7.12 -6.57 -12.93
N LEU A 371 6.94 -6.56 -14.23
CA LEU A 371 7.89 -5.93 -15.16
C LEU A 371 7.95 -4.42 -14.95
N ALA A 372 6.81 -3.74 -14.86
CA ALA A 372 6.77 -2.29 -14.65
C ALA A 372 7.42 -1.89 -13.32
N ALA A 373 7.07 -2.56 -12.22
CA ALA A 373 7.64 -2.29 -10.90
C ALA A 373 9.13 -2.64 -10.83
N GLY A 374 9.54 -3.76 -11.47
CA GLY A 374 10.95 -4.16 -11.55
C GLY A 374 11.82 -3.15 -12.29
N ILE A 375 11.36 -2.69 -13.46
CA ILE A 375 12.05 -1.64 -14.22
C ILE A 375 12.11 -0.35 -13.40
N GLY A 376 11.01 0.06 -12.77
CA GLY A 376 10.96 1.24 -11.92
C GLY A 376 11.92 1.17 -10.73
N MET A 377 11.99 0.00 -10.06
CA MET A 377 12.93 -0.25 -8.97
C MET A 377 14.38 -0.14 -9.45
N LEU A 378 14.72 -0.75 -10.58
CA LEU A 378 16.08 -0.71 -11.13
C LEU A 378 16.48 0.70 -11.54
N LEU A 379 15.58 1.45 -12.19
CA LEU A 379 15.87 2.83 -12.61
C LEU A 379 16.00 3.77 -11.40
N SER A 380 15.12 3.68 -10.42
CA SER A 380 15.23 4.50 -9.20
C SER A 380 16.44 4.12 -8.36
N GLY A 381 16.75 2.83 -8.23
CA GLY A 381 17.95 2.33 -7.56
C GLY A 381 19.25 2.78 -8.23
N SER A 382 19.32 2.74 -9.57
CA SER A 382 20.48 3.23 -10.32
C SER A 382 20.74 4.73 -10.10
N ARG A 383 19.66 5.52 -9.97
CA ARG A 383 19.78 6.95 -9.63
C ARG A 383 20.26 7.18 -8.21
N VAL A 384 19.80 6.38 -7.25
CA VAL A 384 20.33 6.42 -5.87
C VAL A 384 21.81 6.09 -5.86
N VAL A 385 22.24 5.04 -6.58
CA VAL A 385 23.65 4.67 -6.71
C VAL A 385 24.49 5.80 -7.34
N SER A 386 23.95 6.50 -8.33
CA SER A 386 24.68 7.61 -8.97
C SER A 386 24.94 8.80 -8.05
N ILE A 387 24.12 9.00 -6.99
CA ILE A 387 24.24 10.11 -6.05
C ILE A 387 25.06 9.71 -4.81
N PHE A 388 24.75 8.55 -4.23
CA PHE A 388 25.31 8.12 -2.95
C PHE A 388 26.44 7.09 -3.09
N GLY A 389 26.71 6.59 -4.30
CA GLY A 389 27.63 5.47 -4.54
C GLY A 389 26.97 4.10 -4.33
N SER A 390 27.75 3.03 -4.57
CA SER A 390 27.24 1.68 -4.42
C SER A 390 27.06 1.30 -2.95
N PHE A 391 25.84 1.07 -2.52
CA PHE A 391 25.47 0.57 -1.20
C PHE A 391 25.37 -0.97 -1.14
N TRP A 392 25.69 -1.66 -2.24
CA TRP A 392 25.65 -3.11 -2.32
C TRP A 392 26.95 -3.73 -1.81
N HIS A 393 26.83 -4.59 -0.78
CA HIS A 393 27.96 -5.27 -0.15
C HIS A 393 27.89 -6.78 -0.38
N LYS A 394 28.99 -7.51 -0.15
CA LYS A 394 29.04 -8.98 -0.28
C LYS A 394 27.98 -9.69 0.57
N LYS A 395 27.67 -9.17 1.76
CA LYS A 395 26.61 -9.70 2.61
C LYS A 395 25.24 -9.69 1.93
N HIS A 396 24.94 -8.65 1.14
CA HIS A 396 23.67 -8.56 0.38
C HIS A 396 23.60 -9.64 -0.71
N THR A 397 24.69 -9.91 -1.39
CA THR A 397 24.76 -11.00 -2.37
C THR A 397 24.56 -12.36 -1.71
N LEU A 398 25.19 -12.62 -0.55
CA LEU A 398 25.00 -13.87 0.19
C LEU A 398 23.55 -14.04 0.68
N LEU A 399 22.93 -12.97 1.19
CA LEU A 399 21.51 -12.98 1.60
C LEU A 399 20.59 -13.28 0.42
N LEU A 400 20.84 -12.63 -0.73
CA LEU A 400 20.06 -12.85 -1.94
C LEU A 400 20.18 -14.30 -2.44
N LEU A 401 21.40 -14.80 -2.57
CA LEU A 401 21.65 -16.17 -3.05
C LEU A 401 21.09 -17.23 -2.09
N GLY A 402 21.23 -17.02 -0.78
CA GLY A 402 20.67 -17.92 0.23
C GLY A 402 19.14 -17.97 0.16
N ASN A 403 18.48 -16.80 0.01
CA ASN A 403 17.03 -16.75 -0.19
C ASN A 403 16.57 -17.40 -1.51
N LEU A 404 17.29 -17.20 -2.62
CA LEU A 404 16.95 -17.80 -3.91
C LEU A 404 17.10 -19.33 -3.86
N ALA A 405 18.16 -19.84 -3.24
CA ALA A 405 18.37 -21.29 -3.06
C ALA A 405 17.24 -21.90 -2.21
N ALA A 406 16.93 -21.27 -1.08
CA ALA A 406 15.84 -21.71 -0.22
C ALA A 406 14.47 -21.64 -0.96
N TYR A 407 14.24 -20.61 -1.75
CA TYR A 407 13.01 -20.46 -2.54
C TYR A 407 12.86 -21.59 -3.56
N ALA A 408 13.92 -21.92 -4.29
CA ALA A 408 13.89 -23.04 -5.24
C ALA A 408 13.55 -24.38 -4.54
N PHE A 409 14.12 -24.60 -3.35
CA PHE A 409 13.81 -25.80 -2.56
C PHE A 409 12.36 -25.79 -2.05
N MET A 410 11.88 -24.64 -1.54
CA MET A 410 10.48 -24.49 -1.11
C MET A 410 9.47 -24.74 -2.21
N LEU A 411 9.74 -24.27 -3.44
CA LEU A 411 8.87 -24.53 -4.59
C LEU A 411 8.69 -26.04 -4.81
N ILE A 412 9.78 -26.80 -4.80
CA ILE A 412 9.74 -28.27 -4.93
C ILE A 412 8.99 -28.92 -3.78
N PHE A 413 9.20 -28.44 -2.56
CA PHE A 413 8.55 -28.94 -1.34
C PHE A 413 7.03 -28.75 -1.40
N PHE A 414 6.55 -27.52 -1.66
CA PHE A 414 5.13 -27.22 -1.71
C PHE A 414 4.40 -27.78 -2.93
N LEU A 415 5.12 -28.13 -4.01
CA LEU A 415 4.54 -28.86 -5.14
C LEU A 415 4.21 -30.32 -4.78
N LYS A 416 4.94 -30.94 -3.85
CA LYS A 416 4.80 -32.36 -3.48
C LYS A 416 3.93 -32.58 -2.25
N ILE A 417 3.77 -31.60 -1.38
CA ILE A 417 3.06 -31.73 -0.10
C ILE A 417 1.67 -31.11 -0.19
N ILE A 418 0.66 -31.88 0.19
CA ILE A 418 -0.71 -31.39 0.34
C ILE A 418 -0.87 -30.87 1.77
N VAL A 419 -1.00 -29.53 1.90
CA VAL A 419 -1.26 -28.87 3.19
C VAL A 419 -2.75 -28.64 3.32
N GLY A 420 -3.41 -29.45 4.14
CA GLY A 420 -4.87 -29.41 4.30
C GLY A 420 -5.38 -28.54 5.45
N SER A 421 -4.50 -28.07 6.34
CA SER A 421 -4.91 -27.28 7.50
C SER A 421 -4.13 -25.99 7.66
N PHE A 422 -4.81 -24.96 8.21
CA PHE A 422 -4.20 -23.66 8.53
C PHE A 422 -3.00 -23.83 9.49
N PHE A 423 -3.11 -24.69 10.50
CA PHE A 423 -2.04 -24.92 11.46
C PHE A 423 -0.79 -25.50 10.80
N MET A 424 -0.95 -26.51 9.93
CA MET A 424 0.18 -27.07 9.17
C MET A 424 0.82 -26.03 8.24
N LEU A 425 0.01 -25.18 7.59
CA LEU A 425 0.55 -24.12 6.76
C LEU A 425 1.41 -23.15 7.55
N VAL A 426 0.92 -22.67 8.71
CA VAL A 426 1.67 -21.76 9.59
C VAL A 426 2.95 -22.42 10.08
N LEU A 427 2.89 -23.71 10.46
CA LEU A 427 4.06 -24.45 10.92
C LEU A 427 5.12 -24.53 9.80
N PHE A 428 4.72 -24.93 8.58
CA PHE A 428 5.67 -25.03 7.47
C PHE A 428 6.22 -23.68 7.03
N CYS A 429 5.37 -22.64 6.95
CA CYS A 429 5.84 -21.29 6.66
C CYS A 429 6.82 -20.80 7.75
N GLY A 430 6.54 -21.07 9.02
CA GLY A 430 7.43 -20.74 10.14
C GLY A 430 8.75 -21.50 10.09
N LEU A 431 8.73 -22.81 9.78
CA LEU A 431 9.94 -23.63 9.63
C LEU A 431 10.87 -23.12 8.52
N TRP A 432 10.33 -22.48 7.48
CA TRP A 432 11.14 -21.88 6.42
C TRP A 432 11.54 -20.44 6.72
N TYR A 433 10.63 -19.64 7.27
CA TYR A 433 10.89 -18.22 7.54
C TYR A 433 11.93 -18.03 8.66
N LEU A 434 11.79 -18.75 9.79
CA LEU A 434 12.66 -18.54 10.95
C LEU A 434 14.15 -18.81 10.68
N PRO A 435 14.56 -19.90 10.00
CA PRO A 435 15.96 -20.11 9.62
C PRO A 435 16.49 -19.06 8.68
N LEU A 436 15.70 -18.62 7.68
CA LEU A 436 16.11 -17.60 6.72
C LEU A 436 16.28 -16.23 7.38
N ALA A 437 15.33 -15.83 8.23
CA ALA A 437 15.42 -14.59 9.00
C ALA A 437 16.56 -14.65 10.03
N GLY A 438 16.76 -15.79 10.68
CA GLY A 438 17.87 -16.02 11.61
C GLY A 438 19.24 -15.95 10.93
N PHE A 439 19.39 -16.59 9.76
CA PHE A 439 20.58 -16.46 8.92
C PHE A 439 20.81 -15.02 8.48
N GLY A 440 19.74 -14.33 8.08
CA GLY A 440 19.78 -12.92 7.72
C GLY A 440 20.26 -12.04 8.88
N ALA A 441 19.67 -12.22 10.07
CA ALA A 441 20.05 -11.49 11.27
C ALA A 441 21.52 -11.74 11.63
N ALA A 442 21.97 -13.00 11.58
CA ALA A 442 23.36 -13.37 11.84
C ALA A 442 24.34 -12.67 10.87
N LEU A 443 24.04 -12.67 9.57
CA LEU A 443 24.89 -11.99 8.56
C LEU A 443 24.93 -10.46 8.73
N LEU A 444 23.86 -9.84 9.22
CA LEU A 444 23.84 -8.40 9.48
C LEU A 444 24.70 -8.02 10.68
N VAL A 445 24.81 -8.89 11.69
CA VAL A 445 25.62 -8.65 12.89
C VAL A 445 27.11 -8.93 12.67
N ILE A 446 27.46 -9.82 11.73
CA ILE A 446 28.86 -10.18 11.47
C ILE A 446 29.61 -9.00 10.84
N PRO A 447 30.71 -8.51 11.46
CA PRO A 447 31.55 -7.46 10.89
C PRO A 447 32.14 -7.89 9.53
N GLU A 448 32.19 -6.99 8.56
CA GLU A 448 32.69 -7.27 7.20
C GLU A 448 34.16 -7.78 7.20
N LYS A 449 34.95 -7.37 8.18
CA LYS A 449 36.34 -7.84 8.34
C LYS A 449 36.43 -9.36 8.58
N LEU A 450 35.43 -9.98 9.19
CA LEU A 450 35.37 -11.43 9.38
C LEU A 450 34.98 -12.17 8.09
N LEU A 451 34.06 -11.62 7.31
CA LEU A 451 33.66 -12.18 6.01
C LEU A 451 34.83 -12.17 4.99
N ALA A 452 35.76 -11.18 5.09
CA ALA A 452 36.94 -11.13 4.26
C ALA A 452 37.97 -12.25 4.58
N ARG A 453 38.00 -12.76 5.81
CA ARG A 453 38.90 -13.87 6.21
C ARG A 453 38.48 -15.23 5.65
N PHE A 454 37.20 -15.45 5.37
CA PHE A 454 36.72 -16.70 4.75
C PHE A 454 37.04 -16.80 3.25
N LYS A 455 37.51 -15.74 2.62
CA LYS A 455 37.90 -15.72 1.18
C LYS A 455 39.37 -16.09 0.95
N ASN A 456 40.19 -16.08 1.99
CA ASN A 456 41.63 -16.33 1.93
C ASN A 456 42.02 -17.70 2.50
N ARG A 457 41.08 -18.59 2.68
CA ARG A 457 41.21 -20.02 2.87
C ARG A 457 40.47 -20.77 1.73
#